data_38e7d7e00bfbfc3f3f7b5474a5804be9
#
_entry.id   38e7d7e00bfbfc3f3f7b5474a5804be9
#
_cell.length_a   1.000
_cell.length_b   1.000
_cell.length_c   1.000
_cell.angle_alpha   90.00
_cell.angle_beta   90.00
_cell.angle_gamma   90.00
#
_symmetry.space_group_name_H-M   'P 1'
#
loop_
_entity.id
_entity.type
_entity.pdbx_description
1 polymer ?
#
loop_
_entity_poly.entity_id
_entity_poly.type
_entity_poly.pdbx_seq_one_letter_code
_entity_poly.pdbx_strand_id
1 'polypeptide(L)'
;MWQIILPHNLFHFFKSFLYFCFIRKNDHKVLFYSPQHFNRGVLGVNNFIKPLIETTERKGISSWVIEEPSYESNYPRRKVVQFDFILLLINFLRKVLKGDFIEKENKIGKLLGRIFFRNKIEHIVVQSQSMVSFFRGVYPNAKIYDYQHGVIYKDHPAYCEGKNVPELIKRNNVYVLVFGSEFKKLLESLNSYYIEHSLVIGANKEDCTQNLNGEDILITLQFTEDHTPEENKELLKDLQLFIQQNPNERIVLKHHPRFNNEINNEELLKYSNVSISQKPLPECFKSCKIHATAYSTTVFEAAALKLPSVFYSEWKIEIYKNQFTYPINSLKDTLRKYNDLQLEIEDWYKKYYEPLNEITWLKIVQ
;
A
#
# COMPACT_ATOMS: atom_id res chain seq x y z
N MET A 1 22.23 -8.91 3.22
CA MET A 1 23.35 -7.96 3.10
C MET A 1 24.19 -8.22 1.85
N TRP A 2 24.66 -9.46 1.63
CA TRP A 2 25.50 -9.82 0.48
C TRP A 2 24.79 -9.76 -0.88
N GLN A 3 23.47 -9.81 -0.92
CA GLN A 3 22.67 -9.68 -2.16
C GLN A 3 22.89 -8.35 -2.90
N ILE A 4 23.33 -7.30 -2.20
CA ILE A 4 23.68 -6.00 -2.82
C ILE A 4 24.92 -6.11 -3.70
N ILE A 5 25.82 -7.03 -3.37
CA ILE A 5 27.13 -7.21 -4.05
C ILE A 5 27.09 -8.38 -5.04
N LEU A 6 25.91 -8.93 -5.36
CA LEU A 6 25.82 -9.96 -6.39
C LEU A 6 26.23 -9.40 -7.77
N PRO A 7 26.79 -10.21 -8.66
CA PRO A 7 27.35 -9.73 -9.93
C PRO A 7 26.40 -8.86 -10.76
N HIS A 8 25.11 -9.20 -10.79
CA HIS A 8 24.10 -8.43 -11.51
C HIS A 8 23.80 -7.06 -10.85
N ASN A 9 24.18 -6.85 -9.58
CA ASN A 9 23.99 -5.61 -8.85
C ASN A 9 25.25 -4.76 -8.75
N LEU A 10 26.45 -5.30 -9.08
CA LEU A 10 27.73 -4.60 -8.93
C LEU A 10 27.78 -3.27 -9.67
N PHE A 11 27.27 -3.22 -10.90
CA PHE A 11 27.23 -1.98 -11.66
C PHE A 11 26.43 -0.90 -10.95
N HIS A 12 25.25 -1.24 -10.44
CA HIS A 12 24.38 -0.30 -9.72
C HIS A 12 24.98 0.13 -8.38
N PHE A 13 25.65 -0.80 -7.69
CA PHE A 13 26.38 -0.51 -6.47
C PHE A 13 27.50 0.51 -6.71
N PHE A 14 28.36 0.30 -7.73
CA PHE A 14 29.42 1.25 -8.06
C PHE A 14 28.87 2.60 -8.52
N LYS A 15 27.79 2.61 -9.30
CA LYS A 15 27.10 3.85 -9.67
C LYS A 15 26.57 4.59 -8.44
N SER A 16 25.96 3.87 -7.49
CA SER A 16 25.50 4.42 -6.21
C SER A 16 26.67 4.98 -5.39
N PHE A 17 27.77 4.22 -5.28
CA PHE A 17 28.98 4.66 -4.59
C PHE A 17 29.52 5.95 -5.17
N LEU A 18 29.76 6.01 -6.48
CA LEU A 18 30.26 7.21 -7.16
C LEU A 18 29.30 8.40 -6.97
N TYR A 19 28.00 8.16 -7.09
CA TYR A 19 27.01 9.22 -6.87
C TYR A 19 27.14 9.81 -5.48
N PHE A 20 27.10 9.01 -4.42
CA PHE A 20 27.15 9.51 -3.04
C PHE A 20 28.51 10.06 -2.62
N CYS A 21 29.61 9.57 -3.17
CA CYS A 21 30.96 10.10 -2.90
C CYS A 21 31.22 11.44 -3.60
N PHE A 22 30.69 11.63 -4.81
CA PHE A 22 30.95 12.78 -5.65
C PHE A 22 29.73 13.68 -5.89
N ILE A 23 28.64 13.45 -5.15
CA ILE A 23 27.44 14.27 -5.24
C ILE A 23 27.77 15.72 -4.95
N ARG A 24 27.40 16.60 -5.87
CA ARG A 24 27.47 18.03 -5.64
C ARG A 24 26.29 18.45 -4.76
N LYS A 25 26.50 19.45 -3.92
CA LYS A 25 25.43 20.07 -3.14
C LYS A 25 24.43 20.69 -4.12
N ASN A 26 23.22 20.13 -4.12
CA ASN A 26 22.08 20.66 -4.87
C ASN A 26 21.04 21.16 -3.86
N ASP A 27 20.35 22.21 -4.19
CA ASP A 27 19.26 22.72 -3.35
C ASP A 27 17.95 22.01 -3.73
N HIS A 28 17.86 20.74 -3.29
CA HIS A 28 16.59 20.01 -3.38
C HIS A 28 15.75 20.31 -2.15
N LYS A 29 14.48 20.65 -2.37
CA LYS A 29 13.56 20.97 -1.29
C LYS A 29 12.84 19.73 -0.76
N VAL A 30 12.49 18.81 -1.64
CA VAL A 30 11.73 17.58 -1.32
C VAL A 30 12.54 16.34 -1.65
N LEU A 31 12.63 15.41 -0.70
CA LEU A 31 13.18 14.08 -0.91
C LEU A 31 12.02 13.06 -0.96
N PHE A 32 11.99 12.25 -1.99
CA PHE A 32 11.10 11.09 -2.11
C PHE A 32 11.92 9.82 -1.95
N TYR A 33 11.57 9.00 -0.97
CA TYR A 33 12.16 7.68 -0.79
C TYR A 33 11.17 6.60 -1.18
N SER A 34 11.54 5.78 -2.15
CA SER A 34 10.72 4.71 -2.69
C SER A 34 11.25 3.35 -2.24
N PRO A 35 10.56 2.66 -1.31
CA PRO A 35 10.91 1.30 -0.91
C PRO A 35 10.76 0.32 -2.09
N GLN A 36 11.62 -0.70 -2.13
CA GLN A 36 11.70 -1.65 -3.23
C GLN A 36 10.37 -2.34 -3.55
N HIS A 37 9.62 -2.74 -2.55
CA HIS A 37 8.38 -3.49 -2.72
C HIS A 37 7.22 -2.68 -3.34
N PHE A 38 7.36 -1.36 -3.47
CA PHE A 38 6.41 -0.50 -4.19
C PHE A 38 6.82 -0.19 -5.64
N ASN A 39 8.05 -0.52 -6.03
CA ASN A 39 8.57 -0.30 -7.37
C ASN A 39 8.15 -1.42 -8.34
N ARG A 40 6.86 -1.74 -8.40
CA ARG A 40 6.28 -2.86 -9.16
C ARG A 40 5.44 -2.44 -10.36
N GLY A 41 5.31 -1.14 -10.61
CA GLY A 41 4.64 -0.63 -11.82
C GLY A 41 5.43 -0.93 -13.09
N VAL A 42 4.86 -0.55 -14.23
CA VAL A 42 5.54 -0.66 -15.52
C VAL A 42 6.90 0.05 -15.44
N LEU A 43 7.97 -0.62 -15.83
CA LEU A 43 9.35 -0.13 -15.73
C LEU A 43 9.84 0.14 -14.29
N GLY A 44 9.26 -0.52 -13.28
CA GLY A 44 9.68 -0.37 -11.88
C GLY A 44 9.25 0.95 -11.24
N VAL A 45 8.21 1.58 -11.75
CA VAL A 45 7.67 2.83 -11.22
C VAL A 45 6.85 2.57 -9.97
N ASN A 46 7.03 3.39 -8.95
CA ASN A 46 6.13 3.44 -7.81
C ASN A 46 4.93 4.31 -8.13
N ASN A 47 3.81 3.69 -8.44
CA ASN A 47 2.59 4.39 -8.88
C ASN A 47 1.95 5.23 -7.77
N PHE A 48 2.22 4.95 -6.48
CA PHE A 48 1.66 5.74 -5.38
C PHE A 48 2.28 7.14 -5.32
N ILE A 49 3.61 7.24 -5.28
CA ILE A 49 4.29 8.53 -5.12
C ILE A 49 4.55 9.27 -6.43
N LYS A 50 4.44 8.60 -7.58
CA LYS A 50 4.67 9.20 -8.90
C LYS A 50 3.89 10.50 -9.11
N PRO A 51 2.58 10.60 -8.81
CA PRO A 51 1.82 11.83 -9.01
C PRO A 51 2.31 12.99 -8.14
N LEU A 52 2.78 12.71 -6.90
CA LEU A 52 3.37 13.73 -6.04
C LEU A 52 4.69 14.25 -6.61
N ILE A 53 5.54 13.36 -7.14
CA ILE A 53 6.79 13.72 -7.80
C ILE A 53 6.51 14.62 -9.01
N GLU A 54 5.64 14.17 -9.93
CA GLU A 54 5.29 14.88 -11.15
C GLU A 54 4.68 16.27 -10.86
N THR A 55 3.82 16.37 -9.84
CA THR A 55 3.25 17.65 -9.41
C THR A 55 4.30 18.57 -8.86
N THR A 56 5.23 18.06 -8.05
CA THR A 56 6.35 18.82 -7.48
C THR A 56 7.25 19.38 -8.59
N GLU A 57 7.66 18.53 -9.52
CA GLU A 57 8.55 18.90 -10.64
C GLU A 57 7.88 19.87 -11.63
N ARG A 58 6.61 19.64 -11.96
CA ARG A 58 5.82 20.54 -12.85
C ARG A 58 5.71 21.97 -12.31
N LYS A 59 5.78 22.12 -10.99
CA LYS A 59 5.78 23.44 -10.33
C LYS A 59 7.17 24.02 -10.09
N GLY A 60 8.21 23.40 -10.63
CA GLY A 60 9.59 23.86 -10.51
C GLY A 60 10.18 23.71 -9.11
N ILE A 61 9.54 22.94 -8.22
CA ILE A 61 10.09 22.63 -6.90
C ILE A 61 11.11 21.52 -7.09
N SER A 62 12.35 21.79 -6.66
CA SER A 62 13.44 20.82 -6.83
C SER A 62 13.22 19.60 -5.95
N SER A 63 13.18 18.43 -6.56
CA SER A 63 12.98 17.13 -5.90
C SER A 63 14.18 16.21 -6.05
N TRP A 64 14.35 15.32 -5.06
CA TRP A 64 15.36 14.28 -5.08
C TRP A 64 14.69 12.93 -4.85
N VAL A 65 14.70 12.07 -5.85
CA VAL A 65 14.11 10.73 -5.76
C VAL A 65 15.21 9.71 -5.50
N ILE A 66 15.05 8.95 -4.43
CA ILE A 66 15.94 7.84 -4.04
C ILE A 66 15.12 6.54 -4.02
N GLU A 67 15.65 5.50 -4.65
CA GLU A 67 15.01 4.18 -4.69
C GLU A 67 15.85 3.14 -3.94
N GLU A 68 15.14 2.34 -3.14
CA GLU A 68 15.71 1.14 -2.55
C GLU A 68 16.00 0.10 -3.64
N PRO A 69 17.18 -0.55 -3.63
CA PRO A 69 17.55 -1.53 -4.64
C PRO A 69 16.66 -2.77 -4.59
N SER A 70 16.27 -3.27 -5.76
CA SER A 70 15.67 -4.60 -5.87
C SER A 70 16.77 -5.66 -5.90
N TYR A 71 16.57 -6.71 -5.11
CA TYR A 71 17.47 -7.88 -5.11
C TYR A 71 17.02 -8.97 -6.09
N GLU A 72 15.82 -8.85 -6.62
CA GLU A 72 15.28 -9.77 -7.61
C GLU A 72 15.71 -9.33 -9.01
N SER A 73 16.31 -10.26 -9.76
CA SER A 73 16.86 -10.00 -11.11
C SER A 73 15.82 -9.54 -12.14
N ASN A 74 14.54 -9.80 -11.86
CA ASN A 74 13.45 -9.58 -12.80
C ASN A 74 12.82 -8.17 -12.72
N TYR A 75 13.21 -7.35 -11.73
CA TYR A 75 12.66 -6.00 -11.61
C TYR A 75 13.57 -4.98 -12.32
N PRO A 76 13.01 -4.19 -13.25
CA PRO A 76 13.76 -3.16 -13.93
C PRO A 76 14.20 -2.08 -12.93
N ARG A 77 15.46 -1.65 -13.05
CA ARG A 77 15.98 -0.52 -12.29
C ARG A 77 15.83 0.76 -13.10
N ARG A 78 15.25 1.78 -12.48
CA ARG A 78 15.09 3.09 -13.11
C ARG A 78 16.40 3.89 -13.16
N LYS A 79 16.39 4.99 -13.92
CA LYS A 79 17.52 5.94 -14.00
C LYS A 79 17.60 6.93 -12.81
N VAL A 80 16.89 6.65 -11.72
CA VAL A 80 16.94 7.44 -10.48
C VAL A 80 18.09 7.01 -9.59
N VAL A 81 18.32 7.74 -8.50
CA VAL A 81 19.38 7.43 -7.54
C VAL A 81 19.05 6.15 -6.80
N GLN A 82 19.91 5.16 -6.96
CA GLN A 82 19.79 3.88 -6.24
C GLN A 82 20.52 3.96 -4.89
N PHE A 83 19.94 3.36 -3.88
CA PHE A 83 20.39 3.46 -2.48
C PHE A 83 21.37 2.33 -2.08
N ASP A 84 21.89 1.57 -3.04
CA ASP A 84 22.67 0.33 -2.81
C ASP A 84 23.85 0.54 -1.86
N PHE A 85 24.70 1.51 -2.16
CA PHE A 85 25.90 1.77 -1.36
C PHE A 85 25.56 2.21 0.06
N ILE A 86 24.63 3.16 0.20
CA ILE A 86 24.23 3.67 1.52
C ILE A 86 23.54 2.58 2.33
N LEU A 87 22.68 1.76 1.70
CA LEU A 87 21.99 0.66 2.37
C LEU A 87 22.97 -0.40 2.89
N LEU A 88 24.05 -0.68 2.13
CA LEU A 88 25.11 -1.54 2.62
C LEU A 88 25.79 -1.00 3.88
N LEU A 89 26.13 0.30 3.88
CA LEU A 89 26.70 0.96 5.05
C LEU A 89 25.75 0.95 6.25
N ILE A 90 24.47 1.25 6.04
CA ILE A 90 23.45 1.17 7.07
C ILE A 90 23.40 -0.23 7.68
N ASN A 91 23.32 -1.26 6.84
CA ASN A 91 23.26 -2.65 7.30
C ASN A 91 24.53 -3.10 8.06
N PHE A 92 25.68 -2.58 7.67
CA PHE A 92 26.94 -2.81 8.42
C PHE A 92 26.88 -2.12 9.78
N LEU A 93 26.53 -0.84 9.82
CA LEU A 93 26.48 -0.05 11.07
C LEU A 93 25.39 -0.55 12.04
N ARG A 94 24.28 -1.09 11.53
CA ARG A 94 23.25 -1.76 12.35
C ARG A 94 23.80 -2.92 13.19
N LYS A 95 24.83 -3.62 12.67
CA LYS A 95 25.48 -4.74 13.39
C LYS A 95 26.48 -4.26 14.43
N VAL A 96 27.10 -3.12 14.20
CA VAL A 96 28.16 -2.58 15.09
C VAL A 96 27.58 -1.73 16.20
N LEU A 97 26.57 -0.91 15.90
CA LEU A 97 25.98 0.01 16.87
C LEU A 97 24.99 -0.71 17.79
N LYS A 98 25.03 -0.35 19.08
CA LYS A 98 24.11 -0.82 20.12
C LYS A 98 23.00 0.23 20.38
N GLY A 99 21.88 -0.20 20.91
CA GLY A 99 20.73 0.64 21.25
C GLY A 99 19.42 0.10 20.67
N ASP A 100 18.29 0.75 21.00
CA ASP A 100 17.03 0.44 20.37
C ASP A 100 17.06 0.78 18.86
N PHE A 101 16.11 0.25 18.11
CA PHE A 101 16.08 0.41 16.64
C PHE A 101 16.06 1.88 16.23
N ILE A 102 15.20 2.70 16.84
CA ILE A 102 15.00 4.11 16.48
C ILE A 102 16.26 4.93 16.73
N GLU A 103 16.87 4.77 17.93
CA GLU A 103 18.11 5.47 18.29
C GLU A 103 19.26 5.06 17.37
N LYS A 104 19.38 3.78 17.08
CA LYS A 104 20.43 3.24 16.21
C LYS A 104 20.32 3.83 14.81
N GLU A 105 19.13 3.80 14.21
CA GLU A 105 18.89 4.39 12.90
C GLU A 105 19.17 5.89 12.86
N ASN A 106 18.76 6.63 13.92
CA ASN A 106 19.07 8.05 14.05
C ASN A 106 20.58 8.31 14.12
N LYS A 107 21.33 7.52 14.90
CA LYS A 107 22.81 7.64 15.00
C LYS A 107 23.47 7.36 13.65
N ILE A 108 23.03 6.32 12.95
CA ILE A 108 23.50 5.97 11.58
C ILE A 108 23.21 7.14 10.64
N GLY A 109 21.98 7.67 10.68
CA GLY A 109 21.58 8.80 9.85
C GLY A 109 22.45 10.04 10.11
N LYS A 110 22.72 10.39 11.37
CA LYS A 110 23.63 11.50 11.74
C LYS A 110 25.04 11.30 11.20
N LEU A 111 25.57 10.08 11.29
CA LEU A 111 26.92 9.76 10.82
C LEU A 111 27.00 9.85 9.29
N LEU A 112 26.15 9.12 8.57
CA LEU A 112 26.15 9.08 7.12
C LEU A 112 25.69 10.41 6.51
N GLY A 113 24.79 11.14 7.21
CA GLY A 113 24.31 12.45 6.82
C GLY A 113 25.43 13.47 6.64
N ARG A 114 26.38 13.50 7.59
CA ARG A 114 27.54 14.40 7.54
C ARG A 114 28.47 14.12 6.36
N ILE A 115 28.54 12.88 5.91
CA ILE A 115 29.48 12.44 4.88
C ILE A 115 28.86 12.51 3.48
N PHE A 116 27.65 11.96 3.33
CA PHE A 116 27.07 11.66 2.01
C PHE A 116 25.82 12.50 1.66
N PHE A 117 25.16 13.17 2.63
CA PHE A 117 23.92 13.90 2.37
C PHE A 117 24.13 15.41 2.54
N ARG A 118 24.60 16.03 1.47
CA ARG A 118 24.97 17.46 1.47
C ARG A 118 23.86 18.40 1.01
N ASN A 119 22.73 17.84 0.56
CA ASN A 119 21.57 18.60 0.08
C ASN A 119 20.82 19.22 1.27
N LYS A 120 20.18 20.37 1.04
CA LYS A 120 19.22 20.94 1.99
C LYS A 120 17.85 20.35 1.66
N ILE A 121 17.31 19.52 2.56
CA ILE A 121 15.98 18.94 2.44
C ILE A 121 15.08 19.50 3.54
N GLU A 122 13.94 20.02 3.14
CA GLU A 122 12.91 20.53 4.05
C GLU A 122 11.76 19.53 4.25
N HIS A 123 11.48 18.73 3.22
CA HIS A 123 10.37 17.76 3.22
C HIS A 123 10.85 16.41 2.75
N ILE A 124 10.43 15.36 3.46
CA ILE A 124 10.77 13.97 3.13
C ILE A 124 9.48 13.17 3.03
N VAL A 125 9.26 12.51 1.90
CA VAL A 125 8.13 11.62 1.68
C VAL A 125 8.63 10.19 1.65
N VAL A 126 8.07 9.37 2.51
CA VAL A 126 8.32 7.92 2.58
C VAL A 126 7.01 7.16 2.44
N GLN A 127 7.09 5.85 2.33
CA GLN A 127 5.96 4.94 2.40
C GLN A 127 6.26 3.80 3.36
N SER A 128 5.21 3.26 3.99
CA SER A 128 5.34 2.16 4.96
C SER A 128 6.36 2.48 6.06
N GLN A 129 6.48 3.75 6.43
CA GLN A 129 7.42 4.26 7.45
C GLN A 129 8.90 3.86 7.18
N SER A 130 9.20 3.54 5.92
CA SER A 130 10.53 3.08 5.53
C SER A 130 11.58 4.15 5.78
N MET A 131 12.66 3.79 6.47
CA MET A 131 13.84 4.64 6.73
C MET A 131 13.56 5.94 7.50
N VAL A 132 12.39 6.08 8.14
CA VAL A 132 11.97 7.29 8.87
C VAL A 132 13.03 7.75 9.87
N SER A 133 13.48 6.84 10.75
CA SER A 133 14.46 7.18 11.79
C SER A 133 15.84 7.49 11.21
N PHE A 134 16.23 6.83 10.13
CA PHE A 134 17.45 7.15 9.41
C PHE A 134 17.40 8.58 8.86
N PHE A 135 16.33 8.93 8.12
CA PHE A 135 16.20 10.26 7.55
C PHE A 135 16.02 11.35 8.61
N ARG A 136 15.39 11.06 9.74
CA ARG A 136 15.37 11.99 10.89
C ARG A 136 16.79 12.26 11.40
N GLY A 137 17.66 11.24 11.40
CA GLY A 137 19.07 11.43 11.74
C GLY A 137 19.84 12.27 10.71
N VAL A 138 19.57 12.07 9.42
CA VAL A 138 20.20 12.82 8.32
C VAL A 138 19.75 14.30 8.32
N TYR A 139 18.44 14.51 8.42
CA TYR A 139 17.78 15.83 8.30
C TYR A 139 16.90 16.11 9.53
N PRO A 140 17.51 16.52 10.66
CA PRO A 140 16.78 16.61 11.94
C PRO A 140 15.63 17.62 11.93
N ASN A 141 15.68 18.63 11.08
CA ASN A 141 14.68 19.68 10.99
C ASN A 141 13.66 19.50 9.84
N ALA A 142 13.85 18.50 8.98
CA ALA A 142 12.92 18.25 7.89
C ALA A 142 11.58 17.71 8.41
N LYS A 143 10.47 18.07 7.76
CA LYS A 143 9.17 17.43 7.96
C LYS A 143 9.16 16.10 7.25
N ILE A 144 8.80 15.03 7.95
CA ILE A 144 8.72 13.67 7.39
C ILE A 144 7.26 13.28 7.25
N TYR A 145 6.91 12.81 6.05
CA TYR A 145 5.56 12.40 5.68
C TYR A 145 5.58 10.91 5.30
N ASP A 146 4.71 10.12 5.93
CA ASP A 146 4.41 8.76 5.50
C ASP A 146 3.17 8.78 4.62
N TYR A 147 3.35 8.56 3.31
CA TYR A 147 2.25 8.56 2.36
C TYR A 147 1.56 7.20 2.35
N GLN A 148 0.28 7.19 2.61
CA GLN A 148 -0.54 5.98 2.64
C GLN A 148 -0.32 5.13 1.37
N HIS A 149 -0.30 3.81 1.54
CA HIS A 149 -0.08 2.86 0.45
C HIS A 149 -1.08 1.70 0.44
N GLY A 150 -1.93 1.62 1.44
CA GLY A 150 -2.93 0.56 1.61
C GLY A 150 -4.07 1.01 2.50
N VAL A 151 -4.97 0.11 2.81
CA VAL A 151 -6.12 0.35 3.68
C VAL A 151 -5.65 0.48 5.14
N ILE A 152 -6.00 1.59 5.79
CA ILE A 152 -5.76 1.78 7.23
C ILE A 152 -6.98 1.28 7.99
N TYR A 153 -6.78 0.42 8.99
CA TYR A 153 -7.80 -0.08 9.89
C TYR A 153 -7.40 0.12 11.36
N LYS A 154 -8.36 0.00 12.26
CA LYS A 154 -8.20 0.38 13.68
C LYS A 154 -6.99 -0.24 14.37
N ASP A 155 -6.71 -1.51 14.10
CA ASP A 155 -5.60 -2.25 14.73
C ASP A 155 -4.41 -2.38 13.79
N HIS A 156 -4.26 -1.47 12.82
CA HIS A 156 -3.15 -1.49 11.86
C HIS A 156 -1.84 -1.17 12.58
N PRO A 157 -0.88 -2.13 12.68
CA PRO A 157 0.29 -2.00 13.56
C PRO A 157 1.23 -0.84 13.19
N ALA A 158 1.18 -0.37 11.96
CA ALA A 158 1.95 0.80 11.54
C ALA A 158 1.43 2.13 12.13
N TYR A 159 0.16 2.18 12.57
CA TYR A 159 -0.48 3.42 13.04
C TYR A 159 -1.05 3.31 14.46
N CYS A 160 -1.16 2.10 15.00
CA CYS A 160 -1.74 1.86 16.31
C CYS A 160 -1.08 0.68 17.03
N GLU A 161 -0.59 0.91 18.24
CA GLU A 161 -0.12 -0.11 19.18
C GLU A 161 -1.04 -0.12 20.42
N GLY A 162 -2.12 -0.88 20.34
CA GLY A 162 -3.21 -0.83 21.30
C GLY A 162 -3.97 0.50 21.24
N LYS A 163 -3.74 1.42 22.18
CA LYS A 163 -4.29 2.79 22.15
C LYS A 163 -3.22 3.85 21.90
N ASN A 164 -1.98 3.44 21.65
CA ASN A 164 -0.84 4.35 21.52
C ASN A 164 -0.45 4.53 20.06
N VAL A 165 0.12 5.69 19.76
CA VAL A 165 0.83 5.92 18.50
C VAL A 165 2.15 5.17 18.55
N PRO A 166 2.51 4.41 17.50
CA PRO A 166 3.79 3.70 17.45
C PRO A 166 4.98 4.65 17.71
N GLU A 167 5.93 4.21 18.51
CA GLU A 167 7.11 5.00 18.88
C GLU A 167 7.90 5.47 17.63
N LEU A 168 7.88 4.68 16.56
CA LEU A 168 8.51 5.06 15.29
C LEU A 168 7.91 6.34 14.71
N ILE A 169 6.59 6.49 14.74
CA ILE A 169 5.88 7.70 14.31
C ILE A 169 6.15 8.85 15.27
N LYS A 170 5.89 8.62 16.56
CA LYS A 170 5.91 9.66 17.58
C LYS A 170 7.31 10.27 17.77
N ARG A 171 8.34 9.43 17.95
CA ARG A 171 9.73 9.91 18.19
C ARG A 171 10.34 10.58 16.96
N ASN A 172 9.85 10.30 15.78
CA ASN A 172 10.32 10.94 14.55
C ASN A 172 9.41 12.07 14.06
N ASN A 173 8.36 12.41 14.80
CA ASN A 173 7.41 13.47 14.46
C ASN A 173 6.92 13.36 13.03
N VAL A 174 6.30 12.18 12.69
CA VAL A 174 5.88 11.83 11.34
C VAL A 174 4.46 12.31 11.10
N TYR A 175 4.24 12.96 9.98
CA TYR A 175 2.92 13.29 9.44
C TYR A 175 2.43 12.15 8.55
N VAL A 176 1.15 11.76 8.66
CA VAL A 176 0.56 10.73 7.80
C VAL A 176 -0.26 11.42 6.71
N LEU A 177 0.11 11.19 5.45
CA LEU A 177 -0.65 11.68 4.30
C LEU A 177 -1.62 10.60 3.87
N VAL A 178 -2.93 10.84 4.03
CA VAL A 178 -3.97 9.85 3.78
C VAL A 178 -4.72 10.09 2.48
N PHE A 179 -5.31 9.02 1.95
CA PHE A 179 -6.04 9.04 0.68
C PHE A 179 -7.42 9.71 0.78
N GLY A 180 -8.06 9.70 1.95
CA GLY A 180 -9.38 10.30 2.10
C GLY A 180 -9.72 10.67 3.53
N SER A 181 -10.79 11.44 3.65
CA SER A 181 -11.25 12.01 4.92
C SER A 181 -11.64 10.96 5.96
N GLU A 182 -12.18 9.80 5.53
CA GLU A 182 -12.53 8.73 6.46
C GLU A 182 -11.30 8.07 7.09
N PHE A 183 -10.19 7.92 6.35
CA PHE A 183 -8.94 7.45 6.94
C PHE A 183 -8.37 8.47 7.95
N LYS A 184 -8.50 9.77 7.66
CA LYS A 184 -8.11 10.81 8.62
C LYS A 184 -8.94 10.74 9.89
N LYS A 185 -10.27 10.68 9.79
CA LYS A 185 -11.17 10.55 10.94
C LYS A 185 -10.87 9.31 11.76
N LEU A 186 -10.57 8.19 11.10
CA LEU A 186 -10.17 6.96 11.78
C LEU A 186 -8.91 7.19 12.60
N LEU A 187 -7.83 7.73 12.01
CA LEU A 187 -6.57 8.01 12.73
C LEU A 187 -6.80 8.95 13.93
N GLU A 188 -7.56 10.05 13.73
CA GLU A 188 -7.90 10.99 14.79
C GLU A 188 -8.69 10.33 15.93
N SER A 189 -9.54 9.37 15.62
CA SER A 189 -10.29 8.60 16.61
C SER A 189 -9.41 7.63 17.42
N LEU A 190 -8.31 7.19 16.85
CA LEU A 190 -7.35 6.31 17.54
C LEU A 190 -6.51 7.06 18.57
N ASN A 191 -6.05 8.24 18.20
CA ASN A 191 -5.22 9.05 19.11
C ASN A 191 -5.19 10.53 18.68
N SER A 192 -5.25 11.44 19.65
CA SER A 192 -5.22 12.89 19.44
C SER A 192 -3.94 13.39 18.74
N TYR A 193 -2.85 12.65 18.76
CA TYR A 193 -1.65 12.94 17.99
C TYR A 193 -1.94 13.16 16.51
N TYR A 194 -2.84 12.37 15.94
CA TYR A 194 -3.16 12.42 14.52
C TYR A 194 -4.00 13.64 14.11
N ILE A 195 -4.60 14.38 15.05
CA ILE A 195 -5.33 15.62 14.75
C ILE A 195 -4.43 16.61 14.01
N GLU A 196 -3.19 16.76 14.49
CA GLU A 196 -2.19 17.66 13.88
C GLU A 196 -1.24 16.93 12.91
N HIS A 197 -1.19 15.59 12.96
CA HIS A 197 -0.21 14.79 12.22
C HIS A 197 -0.86 13.91 11.13
N SER A 198 -2.11 14.18 10.73
CA SER A 198 -2.71 13.54 9.56
C SER A 198 -3.30 14.57 8.59
N LEU A 199 -3.03 14.39 7.30
CA LEU A 199 -3.44 15.31 6.25
C LEU A 199 -4.05 14.53 5.08
N VAL A 200 -5.21 14.96 4.59
CA VAL A 200 -5.82 14.39 3.39
C VAL A 200 -5.15 14.99 2.16
N ILE A 201 -4.48 14.12 1.40
CA ILE A 201 -3.84 14.50 0.12
C ILE A 201 -4.56 13.87 -1.06
N GLY A 202 -5.30 12.79 -0.82
CA GLY A 202 -5.91 12.04 -1.91
C GLY A 202 -4.97 10.98 -2.51
N ALA A 203 -5.52 10.22 -3.45
CA ALA A 203 -4.82 9.18 -4.18
C ALA A 203 -4.85 9.46 -5.68
N ASN A 204 -3.87 8.92 -6.40
CA ASN A 204 -3.96 8.86 -7.85
C ASN A 204 -5.10 7.88 -8.21
N LYS A 205 -6.16 8.39 -8.81
CA LYS A 205 -7.17 7.54 -9.43
C LYS A 205 -6.68 7.20 -10.84
N GLU A 206 -6.40 5.94 -11.08
CA GLU A 206 -6.50 5.46 -12.45
C GLU A 206 -7.97 5.61 -12.84
N ASP A 207 -8.26 6.36 -13.91
CA ASP A 207 -9.62 6.51 -14.43
C ASP A 207 -10.15 5.14 -14.85
N CYS A 208 -10.81 4.47 -13.93
CA CYS A 208 -11.45 3.18 -14.16
C CYS A 208 -12.84 3.38 -14.81
N THR A 209 -12.95 4.26 -15.80
CA THR A 209 -14.17 4.45 -16.62
C THR A 209 -14.37 3.31 -17.63
N GLN A 210 -14.03 2.09 -17.26
CA GLN A 210 -14.29 0.96 -18.14
C GLN A 210 -15.76 0.54 -18.00
N ASN A 211 -16.46 0.45 -19.12
CA ASN A 211 -17.75 -0.20 -19.18
C ASN A 211 -17.59 -1.67 -18.76
N LEU A 212 -17.98 -1.95 -17.52
CA LEU A 212 -18.00 -3.30 -16.99
C LEU A 212 -19.29 -3.95 -17.48
N ASN A 213 -19.19 -4.78 -18.50
CA ASN A 213 -20.32 -5.53 -19.07
C ASN A 213 -20.29 -7.00 -18.62
N GLY A 214 -19.71 -7.25 -17.45
CA GLY A 214 -19.58 -8.60 -16.93
C GLY A 214 -20.88 -9.13 -16.33
N GLU A 215 -21.01 -10.45 -16.31
CA GLU A 215 -22.13 -11.16 -15.67
C GLU A 215 -21.68 -12.06 -14.53
N ASP A 216 -20.36 -12.26 -14.37
CA ASP A 216 -19.79 -13.17 -13.36
C ASP A 216 -19.84 -12.61 -11.95
N ILE A 217 -19.87 -13.51 -10.96
CA ILE A 217 -19.54 -13.20 -9.58
C ILE A 217 -18.06 -13.54 -9.38
N LEU A 218 -17.22 -12.53 -9.17
CA LEU A 218 -15.81 -12.74 -8.82
C LEU A 218 -15.64 -12.93 -7.33
N ILE A 219 -15.12 -14.07 -6.90
CA ILE A 219 -14.80 -14.32 -5.48
C ILE A 219 -13.28 -14.24 -5.29
N THR A 220 -12.81 -13.28 -4.50
CA THR A 220 -11.41 -13.23 -4.06
C THR A 220 -11.23 -14.04 -2.79
N LEU A 221 -10.40 -15.08 -2.89
CA LEU A 221 -10.16 -16.05 -1.84
C LEU A 221 -9.08 -15.57 -0.86
N GLN A 222 -9.20 -15.97 0.41
CA GLN A 222 -8.28 -15.57 1.49
C GLN A 222 -7.54 -16.77 2.11
N PHE A 223 -7.35 -17.87 1.37
CA PHE A 223 -6.58 -19.02 1.85
C PHE A 223 -5.08 -18.72 1.81
N THR A 224 -4.52 -18.33 2.94
CA THR A 224 -3.11 -17.91 3.08
C THR A 224 -2.52 -18.49 4.38
N GLU A 225 -1.19 -18.41 4.50
CA GLU A 225 -0.47 -18.76 5.73
C GLU A 225 -0.76 -17.85 6.93
N ASP A 226 -1.50 -16.77 6.74
CA ASP A 226 -1.93 -15.89 7.84
C ASP A 226 -3.03 -16.53 8.69
N HIS A 227 -3.58 -17.68 8.25
CA HIS A 227 -4.64 -18.43 8.93
C HIS A 227 -4.16 -19.80 9.38
N THR A 228 -4.77 -20.30 10.45
CA THR A 228 -4.61 -21.70 10.82
C THR A 228 -5.34 -22.62 9.83
N PRO A 229 -4.98 -23.91 9.75
CA PRO A 229 -5.70 -24.87 8.91
C PRO A 229 -7.20 -24.97 9.25
N GLU A 230 -7.56 -24.80 10.53
CA GLU A 230 -8.94 -24.80 11.00
C GLU A 230 -9.72 -23.60 10.47
N GLU A 231 -9.13 -22.39 10.54
CA GLU A 231 -9.71 -21.16 9.98
C GLU A 231 -9.91 -21.29 8.47
N ASN A 232 -8.92 -21.82 7.73
CA ASN A 232 -9.05 -22.08 6.30
C ASN A 232 -10.17 -23.08 5.98
N LYS A 233 -10.39 -24.12 6.82
CA LYS A 233 -11.49 -25.06 6.65
C LYS A 233 -12.86 -24.41 6.89
N GLU A 234 -12.98 -23.53 7.87
CA GLU A 234 -14.22 -22.78 8.10
C GLU A 234 -14.54 -21.86 6.93
N LEU A 235 -13.55 -21.10 6.43
CA LEU A 235 -13.70 -20.29 5.24
C LEU A 235 -14.11 -21.10 4.00
N LEU A 236 -13.55 -22.30 3.84
CA LEU A 236 -13.93 -23.21 2.75
C LEU A 236 -15.40 -23.65 2.88
N LYS A 237 -15.84 -23.99 4.08
CA LYS A 237 -17.22 -24.37 4.35
C LYS A 237 -18.20 -23.25 4.01
N ASP A 238 -17.89 -22.01 4.43
CA ASP A 238 -18.72 -20.84 4.14
C ASP A 238 -18.78 -20.56 2.63
N LEU A 239 -17.63 -20.67 1.94
CA LEU A 239 -17.55 -20.55 0.49
C LEU A 239 -18.39 -21.60 -0.23
N GLN A 240 -18.28 -22.87 0.20
CA GLN A 240 -19.07 -23.96 -0.38
C GLN A 240 -20.58 -23.74 -0.19
N LEU A 241 -20.98 -23.28 1.00
CA LEU A 241 -22.36 -22.93 1.28
C LEU A 241 -22.86 -21.80 0.37
N PHE A 242 -22.06 -20.74 0.19
CA PHE A 242 -22.36 -19.63 -0.71
C PHE A 242 -22.55 -20.12 -2.15
N ILE A 243 -21.67 -20.98 -2.65
CA ILE A 243 -21.75 -21.57 -4.00
C ILE A 243 -23.05 -22.40 -4.15
N GLN A 244 -23.36 -23.27 -3.17
CA GLN A 244 -24.55 -24.12 -3.18
C GLN A 244 -25.86 -23.32 -3.16
N GLN A 245 -25.88 -22.18 -2.46
CA GLN A 245 -27.04 -21.30 -2.41
C GLN A 245 -27.26 -20.49 -3.70
N ASN A 246 -26.24 -20.44 -4.59
CA ASN A 246 -26.27 -19.66 -5.82
C ASN A 246 -25.92 -20.51 -7.06
N PRO A 247 -26.65 -21.63 -7.33
CA PRO A 247 -26.29 -22.59 -8.36
C PRO A 247 -26.45 -22.07 -9.80
N ASN A 248 -27.27 -21.01 -9.97
CA ASN A 248 -27.53 -20.40 -11.28
C ASN A 248 -26.58 -19.25 -11.62
N GLU A 249 -25.74 -18.83 -10.66
CA GLU A 249 -24.79 -17.73 -10.87
C GLU A 249 -23.46 -18.31 -11.36
N ARG A 250 -22.84 -17.67 -12.36
CA ARG A 250 -21.51 -18.04 -12.83
C ARG A 250 -20.45 -17.43 -11.89
N ILE A 251 -19.67 -18.30 -11.24
CA ILE A 251 -18.72 -17.95 -10.20
C ILE A 251 -17.29 -18.13 -10.70
N VAL A 252 -16.51 -17.07 -10.58
CA VAL A 252 -15.09 -17.08 -10.91
C VAL A 252 -14.28 -16.87 -9.62
N LEU A 253 -13.47 -17.85 -9.26
CA LEU A 253 -12.60 -17.78 -8.09
C LEU A 253 -11.24 -17.20 -8.46
N LYS A 254 -10.69 -16.36 -7.58
CA LYS A 254 -9.34 -15.83 -7.70
C LYS A 254 -8.57 -16.04 -6.40
N HIS A 255 -7.52 -16.87 -6.47
CA HIS A 255 -6.63 -17.06 -5.32
C HIS A 255 -5.87 -15.80 -4.93
N HIS A 256 -5.61 -15.67 -3.64
CA HIS A 256 -4.68 -14.68 -3.11
C HIS A 256 -3.27 -14.93 -3.67
N PRO A 257 -2.44 -13.91 -3.93
CA PRO A 257 -1.06 -14.10 -4.39
C PRO A 257 -0.20 -14.97 -3.46
N ARG A 258 -0.51 -15.00 -2.15
CA ARG A 258 0.16 -15.84 -1.14
C ARG A 258 -0.62 -17.13 -0.83
N PHE A 259 -1.36 -17.66 -1.82
CA PHE A 259 -2.07 -18.93 -1.65
C PHE A 259 -1.09 -20.06 -1.33
N ASN A 260 -1.31 -20.75 -0.21
CA ASN A 260 -0.41 -21.76 0.34
C ASN A 260 -0.68 -23.19 -0.14
N ASN A 261 -1.66 -23.40 -1.03
CA ASN A 261 -2.08 -24.69 -1.57
C ASN A 261 -2.65 -25.68 -0.53
N GLU A 262 -3.05 -25.21 0.65
CA GLU A 262 -3.69 -26.08 1.66
C GLU A 262 -5.10 -26.53 1.27
N ILE A 263 -5.77 -25.77 0.42
CA ILE A 263 -7.11 -26.11 -0.07
C ILE A 263 -7.00 -26.81 -1.43
N ASN A 264 -7.60 -28.00 -1.53
CA ASN A 264 -7.65 -28.69 -2.82
C ASN A 264 -8.64 -27.99 -3.75
N ASN A 265 -8.15 -27.47 -4.86
CA ASN A 265 -8.96 -26.82 -5.88
C ASN A 265 -10.03 -27.74 -6.48
N GLU A 266 -9.82 -29.05 -6.52
CA GLU A 266 -10.81 -30.04 -7.02
C GLU A 266 -12.10 -30.02 -6.21
N GLU A 267 -12.02 -29.71 -4.90
CA GLU A 267 -13.20 -29.57 -4.05
C GLU A 267 -14.10 -28.39 -4.46
N LEU A 268 -13.52 -27.36 -5.06
CA LEU A 268 -14.25 -26.19 -5.55
C LEU A 268 -14.73 -26.39 -6.99
N LEU A 269 -13.93 -27.06 -7.82
CA LEU A 269 -14.24 -27.31 -9.24
C LEU A 269 -15.30 -28.40 -9.46
N LYS A 270 -15.72 -29.13 -8.42
CA LYS A 270 -16.86 -30.08 -8.51
C LYS A 270 -18.20 -29.39 -8.78
N TYR A 271 -18.31 -28.09 -8.54
CA TYR A 271 -19.51 -27.30 -8.86
C TYR A 271 -19.45 -26.82 -10.31
N SER A 272 -20.45 -27.18 -11.12
CA SER A 272 -20.48 -26.92 -12.57
C SER A 272 -20.49 -25.42 -12.94
N ASN A 273 -20.91 -24.55 -12.01
CA ASN A 273 -20.98 -23.11 -12.17
C ASN A 273 -19.72 -22.37 -11.68
N VAL A 274 -18.66 -23.11 -11.26
CA VAL A 274 -17.44 -22.56 -10.68
C VAL A 274 -16.26 -22.75 -11.63
N SER A 275 -15.44 -21.71 -11.75
CA SER A 275 -14.15 -21.74 -12.44
C SER A 275 -13.09 -20.99 -11.63
N ILE A 276 -11.79 -21.30 -11.87
CA ILE A 276 -10.66 -20.61 -11.23
C ILE A 276 -9.91 -19.79 -12.28
N SER A 277 -9.77 -18.49 -12.04
CA SER A 277 -9.05 -17.58 -12.94
C SER A 277 -7.57 -17.50 -12.63
N GLN A 278 -6.74 -17.63 -13.68
CA GLN A 278 -5.30 -17.33 -13.62
C GLN A 278 -4.97 -15.90 -14.07
N LYS A 279 -5.93 -15.13 -14.57
CA LYS A 279 -5.75 -13.76 -15.02
C LYS A 279 -5.38 -12.84 -13.84
N PRO A 280 -4.67 -11.72 -14.06
CA PRO A 280 -4.50 -10.67 -13.07
C PRO A 280 -5.84 -10.17 -12.53
N LEU A 281 -5.88 -9.78 -11.26
CA LEU A 281 -7.12 -9.33 -10.59
C LEU A 281 -7.84 -8.20 -11.34
N PRO A 282 -7.16 -7.15 -11.87
CA PRO A 282 -7.84 -6.11 -12.65
C PRO A 282 -8.55 -6.62 -13.90
N GLU A 283 -8.06 -7.69 -14.53
CA GLU A 283 -8.72 -8.32 -15.66
C GLU A 283 -9.94 -9.14 -15.23
N CYS A 284 -9.89 -9.77 -14.05
CA CYS A 284 -11.03 -10.48 -13.49
C CYS A 284 -12.19 -9.53 -13.18
N PHE A 285 -11.91 -8.34 -12.65
CA PHE A 285 -12.95 -7.34 -12.40
C PHE A 285 -13.69 -6.89 -13.66
N LYS A 286 -13.06 -6.90 -14.82
CA LYS A 286 -13.70 -6.49 -16.10
C LYS A 286 -14.85 -7.41 -16.52
N SER A 287 -14.81 -8.66 -16.12
CA SER A 287 -15.81 -9.66 -16.49
C SER A 287 -16.88 -9.89 -15.44
N CYS A 288 -16.81 -9.23 -14.29
CA CYS A 288 -17.76 -9.44 -13.21
C CYS A 288 -18.73 -8.27 -13.01
N LYS A 289 -19.93 -8.59 -12.51
CA LYS A 289 -20.94 -7.63 -12.07
C LYS A 289 -20.92 -7.45 -10.54
N ILE A 290 -20.53 -8.48 -9.80
CA ILE A 290 -20.48 -8.47 -8.35
C ILE A 290 -19.15 -9.06 -7.90
N HIS A 291 -18.54 -8.44 -6.92
CA HIS A 291 -17.41 -8.99 -6.19
C HIS A 291 -17.91 -9.68 -4.92
N ALA A 292 -17.29 -10.79 -4.53
CA ALA A 292 -17.53 -11.45 -3.26
C ALA A 292 -16.22 -11.77 -2.55
N THR A 293 -16.21 -11.73 -1.23
CA THR A 293 -15.04 -12.08 -0.42
C THR A 293 -15.44 -12.42 1.00
N ALA A 294 -14.53 -13.01 1.79
CA ALA A 294 -14.74 -13.13 3.23
C ALA A 294 -14.53 -11.76 3.93
N TYR A 295 -13.37 -11.13 3.72
CA TYR A 295 -13.02 -9.86 4.38
C TYR A 295 -11.88 -9.09 3.68
N SER A 296 -11.56 -9.39 2.43
CA SER A 296 -10.41 -8.81 1.71
C SER A 296 -10.51 -7.32 1.49
N THR A 297 -9.38 -6.62 1.51
CA THR A 297 -9.28 -5.21 1.10
C THR A 297 -9.59 -4.99 -0.38
N THR A 298 -9.68 -6.04 -1.19
CA THR A 298 -10.16 -5.98 -2.59
C THR A 298 -11.58 -5.39 -2.73
N VAL A 299 -12.34 -5.27 -1.64
CA VAL A 299 -13.59 -4.49 -1.58
C VAL A 299 -13.37 -3.05 -2.05
N PHE A 300 -12.24 -2.43 -1.69
CA PHE A 300 -11.92 -1.06 -2.13
C PHE A 300 -11.56 -1.02 -3.62
N GLU A 301 -10.88 -2.06 -4.14
CA GLU A 301 -10.57 -2.17 -5.56
C GLU A 301 -11.85 -2.38 -6.41
N ALA A 302 -12.76 -3.23 -5.93
CA ALA A 302 -14.08 -3.41 -6.53
C ALA A 302 -14.90 -2.11 -6.51
N ALA A 303 -14.92 -1.41 -5.36
CA ALA A 303 -15.63 -0.15 -5.21
C ALA A 303 -15.08 0.97 -6.10
N ALA A 304 -13.77 0.99 -6.36
CA ALA A 304 -13.17 1.89 -7.35
C ALA A 304 -13.79 1.74 -8.73
N LEU A 305 -14.25 0.54 -9.07
CA LEU A 305 -14.93 0.18 -10.31
C LEU A 305 -16.47 0.24 -10.19
N LYS A 306 -16.99 0.75 -9.08
CA LYS A 306 -18.43 0.77 -8.75
C LYS A 306 -19.06 -0.63 -8.68
N LEU A 307 -18.24 -1.67 -8.45
CA LEU A 307 -18.71 -3.03 -8.28
C LEU A 307 -19.15 -3.27 -6.84
N PRO A 308 -20.40 -3.67 -6.59
CA PRO A 308 -20.85 -4.06 -5.27
C PRO A 308 -20.09 -5.30 -4.78
N SER A 309 -19.73 -5.28 -3.50
CA SER A 309 -19.16 -6.46 -2.82
C SER A 309 -20.15 -7.08 -1.86
N VAL A 310 -20.23 -8.41 -1.88
CA VAL A 310 -20.96 -9.21 -0.91
C VAL A 310 -19.99 -10.06 -0.09
N PHE A 311 -20.38 -10.43 1.12
CA PHE A 311 -19.53 -11.22 2.00
C PHE A 311 -20.12 -12.62 2.15
N TYR A 312 -19.31 -13.63 1.80
CA TYR A 312 -19.74 -15.03 1.88
C TYR A 312 -19.50 -15.67 3.25
N SER A 313 -18.81 -14.96 4.16
CA SER A 313 -18.54 -15.40 5.53
C SER A 313 -18.82 -14.25 6.50
N GLU A 314 -19.31 -14.58 7.70
CA GLU A 314 -19.42 -13.62 8.81
C GLU A 314 -18.08 -13.38 9.52
N TRP A 315 -17.05 -14.17 9.21
CA TRP A 315 -15.74 -14.03 9.84
C TRP A 315 -15.05 -12.73 9.41
N LYS A 316 -14.67 -11.93 10.40
CA LYS A 316 -14.03 -10.61 10.24
C LYS A 316 -14.84 -9.57 9.45
N ILE A 317 -16.11 -9.83 9.13
CA ILE A 317 -16.99 -8.86 8.43
C ILE A 317 -17.22 -7.58 9.26
N GLU A 318 -17.08 -7.67 10.58
CA GLU A 318 -17.30 -6.56 11.51
C GLU A 318 -16.44 -5.32 11.18
N ILE A 319 -15.27 -5.49 10.57
CA ILE A 319 -14.46 -4.36 10.11
C ILE A 319 -15.20 -3.54 9.05
N TYR A 320 -15.94 -4.21 8.15
CA TYR A 320 -16.72 -3.54 7.11
C TYR A 320 -18.02 -2.95 7.66
N LYS A 321 -18.67 -3.62 8.60
CA LYS A 321 -19.90 -3.12 9.27
C LYS A 321 -19.61 -1.91 10.13
N ASN A 322 -18.65 -2.01 11.04
CA ASN A 322 -18.50 -1.07 12.14
C ASN A 322 -17.44 -0.01 11.89
N GLN A 323 -16.36 -0.34 11.18
CA GLN A 323 -15.29 0.63 10.93
C GLN A 323 -15.45 1.31 9.59
N PHE A 324 -15.61 0.54 8.52
CA PHE A 324 -15.70 1.13 7.18
C PHE A 324 -17.12 1.51 6.78
N THR A 325 -18.14 1.09 7.54
CA THR A 325 -19.56 1.37 7.25
C THR A 325 -19.93 1.09 5.78
N TYR A 326 -19.44 -0.05 5.27
CA TYR A 326 -19.72 -0.50 3.92
C TYR A 326 -21.19 -0.93 3.80
N PRO A 327 -21.91 -0.61 2.71
CA PRO A 327 -23.30 -1.01 2.51
C PRO A 327 -23.40 -2.53 2.25
N ILE A 328 -23.52 -3.31 3.34
CA ILE A 328 -23.57 -4.76 3.30
C ILE A 328 -24.99 -5.24 2.94
N ASN A 329 -25.07 -6.06 1.90
CA ASN A 329 -26.32 -6.66 1.43
C ASN A 329 -26.12 -8.16 1.14
N SER A 330 -27.21 -8.93 1.12
CA SER A 330 -27.19 -10.28 0.57
C SER A 330 -26.96 -10.24 -0.94
N LEU A 331 -26.47 -11.34 -1.54
CA LEU A 331 -26.32 -11.42 -3.00
C LEU A 331 -27.66 -11.13 -3.72
N LYS A 332 -28.75 -11.71 -3.22
CA LYS A 332 -30.10 -11.51 -3.79
C LYS A 332 -30.54 -10.04 -3.77
N ASP A 333 -30.31 -9.34 -2.65
CA ASP A 333 -30.63 -7.92 -2.53
C ASP A 333 -29.73 -7.06 -3.38
N THR A 334 -28.45 -7.40 -3.46
CA THR A 334 -27.46 -6.73 -4.33
C THR A 334 -27.86 -6.82 -5.79
N LEU A 335 -28.26 -7.99 -6.27
CA LEU A 335 -28.76 -8.16 -7.64
C LEU A 335 -30.03 -7.35 -7.92
N ARG A 336 -30.95 -7.32 -6.95
CA ARG A 336 -32.21 -6.57 -7.09
C ARG A 336 -32.02 -5.06 -7.13
N LYS A 337 -31.09 -4.52 -6.34
CA LYS A 337 -30.83 -3.09 -6.18
C LYS A 337 -29.52 -2.64 -6.85
N TYR A 338 -29.07 -3.34 -7.86
CA TYR A 338 -27.72 -3.21 -8.40
C TYR A 338 -27.33 -1.78 -8.75
N ASN A 339 -28.19 -1.07 -9.51
CA ASN A 339 -27.91 0.29 -9.96
C ASN A 339 -27.86 1.30 -8.80
N ASP A 340 -28.75 1.16 -7.80
CA ASP A 340 -28.75 2.04 -6.63
C ASP A 340 -27.50 1.81 -5.78
N LEU A 341 -27.11 0.55 -5.60
CA LEU A 341 -25.91 0.19 -4.86
C LEU A 341 -24.62 0.66 -5.55
N GLN A 342 -24.55 0.70 -6.87
CA GLN A 342 -23.39 1.24 -7.57
C GLN A 342 -23.15 2.72 -7.20
N LEU A 343 -24.21 3.53 -7.10
CA LEU A 343 -24.09 4.94 -6.69
C LEU A 343 -23.67 5.05 -5.22
N GLU A 344 -24.30 4.26 -4.34
CA GLU A 344 -23.98 4.25 -2.92
C GLU A 344 -22.52 3.85 -2.66
N ILE A 345 -22.01 2.83 -3.39
CA ILE A 345 -20.64 2.36 -3.29
C ILE A 345 -19.65 3.37 -3.85
N GLU A 346 -19.99 4.04 -4.95
CA GLU A 346 -19.17 5.13 -5.48
C GLU A 346 -19.00 6.25 -4.46
N ASP A 347 -20.09 6.66 -3.81
CA ASP A 347 -20.09 7.71 -2.79
C ASP A 347 -19.36 7.26 -1.52
N TRP A 348 -19.51 5.99 -1.14
CA TRP A 348 -18.72 5.38 -0.08
C TRP A 348 -17.22 5.42 -0.39
N TYR A 349 -16.83 4.94 -1.57
CA TYR A 349 -15.43 4.89 -2.01
C TYR A 349 -14.77 6.26 -2.02
N LYS A 350 -15.46 7.30 -2.52
CA LYS A 350 -14.95 8.67 -2.61
C LYS A 350 -14.54 9.27 -1.26
N LYS A 351 -15.10 8.80 -0.15
CA LYS A 351 -14.74 9.25 1.20
C LYS A 351 -13.41 8.67 1.68
N TYR A 352 -13.05 7.48 1.19
CA TYR A 352 -11.80 6.79 1.50
C TYR A 352 -10.69 7.11 0.49
N TYR A 353 -11.04 7.29 -0.78
CA TYR A 353 -10.09 7.54 -1.86
C TYR A 353 -10.51 8.80 -2.62
N GLU A 354 -10.16 9.95 -2.05
CA GLU A 354 -10.35 11.24 -2.70
C GLU A 354 -9.35 11.44 -3.84
N PRO A 355 -9.68 12.20 -4.89
CA PRO A 355 -8.73 12.57 -5.92
C PRO A 355 -7.53 13.31 -5.32
N LEU A 356 -6.34 13.11 -5.89
CA LEU A 356 -5.13 13.82 -5.46
C LEU A 356 -5.34 15.33 -5.48
N ASN A 357 -5.19 15.95 -4.31
CA ASN A 357 -5.30 17.39 -4.13
C ASN A 357 -3.91 18.06 -4.29
N GLU A 358 -3.56 18.37 -5.52
CA GLU A 358 -2.29 19.01 -5.86
C GLU A 358 -2.09 20.34 -5.14
N ILE A 359 -3.15 21.11 -4.93
CA ILE A 359 -3.07 22.42 -4.25
C ILE A 359 -2.66 22.23 -2.79
N THR A 360 -3.26 21.26 -2.10
CA THR A 360 -2.90 20.94 -0.71
C THR A 360 -1.46 20.44 -0.63
N TRP A 361 -1.06 19.54 -1.54
CA TRP A 361 0.32 19.06 -1.60
C TRP A 361 1.31 20.21 -1.80
N LEU A 362 1.06 21.10 -2.75
CA LEU A 362 1.94 22.23 -3.03
C LEU A 362 2.05 23.21 -1.84
N LYS A 363 0.96 23.45 -1.11
CA LYS A 363 0.99 24.26 0.12
C LYS A 363 1.85 23.64 1.23
N ILE A 364 1.98 22.31 1.24
CA ILE A 364 2.83 21.60 2.22
C ILE A 364 4.32 21.79 1.89
N VAL A 365 4.69 21.77 0.59
CA VAL A 365 6.08 21.74 0.15
C VAL A 365 6.61 23.10 -0.34
N GLN A 366 5.78 24.12 -0.37
CA GLN A 366 6.20 25.53 -0.62
C GLN A 366 6.68 26.20 0.65
#